data_555f990c13dcf78846f41d94e6b4e27a
#
_entry.id   555f990c13dcf78846f41d94e6b4e27a
#
_cell.length_a   1.000
_cell.length_b   1.000
_cell.length_c   1.000
_cell.angle_alpha   90.00
_cell.angle_beta   90.00
_cell.angle_gamma   90.00
#
_symmetry.space_group_name_H-M   'P 1'
#
loop_
_entity.id
_entity.type
_entity.pdbx_description
1 polymer ?
#
loop_
_entity_poly.entity_id
_entity_poly.type
_entity_poly.pdbx_seq_one_letter_code
_entity_poly.pdbx_strand_id
1 'polypeptide(L)'
;MMLNAWHLPVPPFVKQSKDQLLITLWLTGEVPPQRIMLRTEHDNEEMSVSMHKQRSQQQPGVTAWRAAIDLSSGQPRRRYSFKLLWHDRQRWFTPQGFSRMPPARLEQFAVDVPDIGPQWAADQIFYQIFPDRFARSLPREAEQDHVYYHHAAGQEIILRDWDEPVTAQAGGSTFYGGDLDGISEKLPYLKKLGVTALYLNPVFKAPSVHKYDTEDYRHVDPQFGGDGALLRLRHNTQQLGMRLVLDGVFNHSGDSHAWFDRHNRGTGGACHN
;
A
#
# COMPACT_ATOMS: atom_id res chain seq x y z
N MET A 1 5.14 11.95 -44.47
CA MET A 1 6.23 12.19 -43.47
C MET A 1 6.05 11.27 -42.26
N MET A 2 7.12 10.72 -41.75
CA MET A 2 7.05 9.81 -40.60
C MET A 2 6.71 10.61 -39.34
N LEU A 3 5.89 10.05 -38.44
CA LEU A 3 5.68 10.64 -37.12
C LEU A 3 6.97 10.58 -36.32
N ASN A 4 7.39 11.71 -35.79
CA ASN A 4 8.50 11.79 -34.85
C ASN A 4 8.01 12.26 -33.48
N ALA A 5 8.59 11.69 -32.43
CA ALA A 5 8.31 12.03 -31.04
C ALA A 5 9.60 12.35 -30.30
N TRP A 6 9.55 13.33 -29.41
CA TRP A 6 10.67 13.71 -28.55
C TRP A 6 10.21 13.86 -27.12
N HIS A 7 10.91 13.15 -26.27
CA HIS A 7 10.78 13.25 -24.84
C HIS A 7 12.04 12.70 -24.17
N LEU A 8 12.45 13.39 -23.11
CA LEU A 8 13.49 12.92 -22.17
C LEU A 8 12.99 13.12 -20.76
N PRO A 9 13.38 12.26 -19.80
CA PRO A 9 12.93 12.38 -18.40
C PRO A 9 13.69 13.49 -17.63
N VAL A 10 13.92 14.61 -18.28
CA VAL A 10 14.65 15.80 -17.75
C VAL A 10 13.99 17.09 -18.25
N PRO A 11 14.28 18.26 -17.64
CA PRO A 11 13.84 19.55 -18.18
C PRO A 11 14.32 19.77 -19.62
N PRO A 12 13.53 20.40 -20.47
CA PRO A 12 12.23 21.03 -20.21
C PRO A 12 11.00 20.09 -20.36
N PHE A 13 11.22 18.80 -20.68
CA PHE A 13 10.15 17.84 -20.91
C PHE A 13 9.45 17.42 -19.63
N VAL A 14 10.18 17.42 -18.52
CA VAL A 14 9.68 17.11 -17.19
C VAL A 14 9.89 18.32 -16.30
N LYS A 15 8.81 18.79 -15.69
CA LYS A 15 8.85 19.84 -14.68
C LYS A 15 8.19 19.34 -13.41
N GLN A 16 8.92 19.41 -12.31
CA GLN A 16 8.41 19.03 -11.00
C GLN A 16 7.92 20.27 -10.26
N SER A 17 6.75 20.16 -9.65
CA SER A 17 6.25 21.02 -8.58
C SER A 17 6.16 20.23 -7.29
N LYS A 18 5.69 20.86 -6.20
CA LYS A 18 5.56 20.21 -4.89
C LYS A 18 4.73 18.91 -4.95
N ASP A 19 3.62 18.94 -5.68
CA ASP A 19 2.61 17.87 -5.65
C ASP A 19 2.40 17.17 -7.00
N GLN A 20 3.09 17.66 -8.07
CA GLN A 20 2.85 17.18 -9.42
C GLN A 20 4.12 17.12 -10.26
N LEU A 21 4.14 16.16 -11.16
CA LEU A 21 5.11 16.02 -12.23
C LEU A 21 4.44 16.31 -13.56
N LEU A 22 4.75 17.46 -14.16
CA LEU A 22 4.24 17.85 -15.47
C LEU A 22 5.12 17.24 -16.56
N ILE A 23 4.55 16.39 -17.39
CA ILE A 23 5.23 15.67 -18.48
C ILE A 23 4.79 16.21 -19.83
N THR A 24 5.76 16.52 -20.69
CA THR A 24 5.54 17.05 -22.02
C THR A 24 6.10 16.10 -23.08
N LEU A 25 5.29 15.73 -24.06
CA LEU A 25 5.69 15.01 -25.27
C LEU A 25 5.58 15.95 -26.46
N TRP A 26 6.62 16.05 -27.27
CA TRP A 26 6.60 16.80 -28.52
C TRP A 26 6.47 15.87 -29.70
N LEU A 27 5.61 16.24 -30.65
CA LEU A 27 5.34 15.47 -31.87
C LEU A 27 5.43 16.35 -33.10
N THR A 28 5.95 15.73 -34.19
CA THR A 28 5.80 16.25 -35.57
C THR A 28 5.35 15.12 -36.49
N GLY A 29 4.61 15.45 -37.53
CA GLY A 29 4.17 14.48 -38.53
C GLY A 29 2.85 14.91 -39.16
N GLU A 30 2.55 14.34 -40.34
CA GLU A 30 1.38 14.70 -41.14
C GLU A 30 0.06 14.15 -40.55
N VAL A 31 0.14 13.01 -39.88
CA VAL A 31 -1.04 12.35 -39.28
C VAL A 31 -0.85 12.25 -37.76
N PRO A 32 -1.21 13.29 -37.01
CA PRO A 32 -1.08 13.26 -35.55
C PRO A 32 -2.07 12.28 -34.93
N PRO A 33 -1.73 11.70 -33.75
CA PRO A 33 -2.69 10.89 -33.00
C PRO A 33 -3.88 11.73 -32.55
N GLN A 34 -5.06 11.13 -32.44
CA GLN A 34 -6.26 11.77 -31.95
C GLN A 34 -6.23 11.94 -30.44
N ARG A 35 -5.67 10.96 -29.76
CA ARG A 35 -5.51 10.97 -28.31
C ARG A 35 -4.12 10.44 -27.94
N ILE A 36 -3.59 10.98 -26.87
CA ILE A 36 -2.39 10.46 -26.24
C ILE A 36 -2.69 10.24 -24.77
N MET A 37 -2.36 9.07 -24.28
CA MET A 37 -2.45 8.72 -22.87
C MET A 37 -1.03 8.62 -22.30
N LEU A 38 -0.81 9.23 -21.16
CA LEU A 38 0.35 9.00 -20.33
C LEU A 38 0.02 7.84 -19.42
N ARG A 39 0.65 6.67 -19.63
CA ARG A 39 0.51 5.51 -18.77
C ARG A 39 1.55 5.55 -17.70
N THR A 40 1.14 5.39 -16.45
CA THR A 40 2.01 5.27 -15.29
C THR A 40 1.70 3.97 -14.56
N GLU A 41 2.68 3.45 -13.84
CA GLU A 41 2.51 2.33 -12.93
C GLU A 41 3.08 2.75 -11.58
N HIS A 42 2.23 2.88 -10.57
CA HIS A 42 2.71 2.97 -9.22
C HIS A 42 1.89 2.05 -8.32
N ASP A 43 2.53 1.51 -7.30
CA ASP A 43 1.96 0.52 -6.38
C ASP A 43 1.38 -0.71 -7.10
N ASN A 44 2.02 -1.11 -8.23
CA ASN A 44 1.59 -2.17 -9.13
C ASN A 44 0.21 -1.94 -9.80
N GLU A 45 -0.32 -0.72 -9.72
CA GLU A 45 -1.55 -0.34 -10.42
C GLU A 45 -1.23 0.46 -11.67
N GLU A 46 -1.84 0.07 -12.78
CA GLU A 46 -1.74 0.80 -14.04
C GLU A 46 -2.73 1.97 -14.05
N MET A 47 -2.22 3.17 -14.21
CA MET A 47 -3.01 4.38 -14.39
C MET A 47 -2.74 5.00 -15.76
N SER A 48 -3.78 5.56 -16.37
CA SER A 48 -3.69 6.25 -17.65
C SER A 48 -4.30 7.64 -17.56
N VAL A 49 -3.48 8.65 -17.80
CA VAL A 49 -3.88 10.07 -17.79
C VAL A 49 -3.96 10.60 -19.21
N SER A 50 -5.07 11.22 -19.59
CA SER A 50 -5.19 11.89 -20.89
C SER A 50 -4.25 13.08 -21.00
N MET A 51 -3.48 13.13 -22.09
CA MET A 51 -2.65 14.29 -22.39
C MET A 51 -3.44 15.32 -23.21
N HIS A 52 -3.17 16.59 -22.94
CA HIS A 52 -3.82 17.71 -23.59
C HIS A 52 -2.87 18.41 -24.57
N LYS A 53 -3.37 18.66 -25.78
CA LYS A 53 -2.63 19.35 -26.82
C LYS A 53 -2.43 20.83 -26.42
N GLN A 54 -1.18 21.29 -26.49
CA GLN A 54 -0.81 22.68 -26.29
C GLN A 54 -0.47 23.30 -27.63
N ARG A 55 -0.95 24.49 -27.90
CA ARG A 55 -0.50 25.25 -29.07
C ARG A 55 0.92 25.74 -28.82
N SER A 56 1.88 25.24 -29.58
CA SER A 56 3.24 25.79 -29.56
C SER A 56 3.25 27.07 -30.37
N GLN A 57 3.61 28.19 -29.75
CA GLN A 57 3.84 29.45 -30.46
C GLN A 57 5.25 29.55 -31.04
N GLN A 58 6.16 28.64 -30.71
CA GLN A 58 7.58 28.79 -30.95
C GLN A 58 8.13 28.00 -32.16
N GLN A 59 7.44 26.94 -32.62
CA GLN A 59 7.93 26.12 -33.74
C GLN A 59 6.77 25.65 -34.62
N PRO A 60 6.66 26.12 -35.88
CA PRO A 60 5.70 25.62 -36.84
C PRO A 60 5.86 24.11 -37.05
N GLY A 61 4.76 23.38 -37.05
CA GLY A 61 4.75 21.91 -37.29
C GLY A 61 5.05 21.05 -36.06
N VAL A 62 5.42 21.62 -34.91
CA VAL A 62 5.61 20.91 -33.65
C VAL A 62 4.38 21.07 -32.77
N THR A 63 3.90 19.95 -32.24
CA THR A 63 2.78 19.91 -31.28
C THR A 63 3.28 19.42 -29.94
N ALA A 64 3.03 20.16 -28.88
CA ALA A 64 3.28 19.72 -27.52
C ALA A 64 2.04 19.10 -26.89
N TRP A 65 2.19 17.97 -26.23
CA TRP A 65 1.15 17.32 -25.44
C TRP A 65 1.59 17.26 -24.00
N ARG A 66 0.70 17.59 -23.06
CA ARG A 66 1.01 17.64 -21.62
C ARG A 66 0.01 16.90 -20.78
N ALA A 67 0.52 16.26 -19.72
CA ALA A 67 -0.26 15.73 -18.61
C ALA A 67 0.50 15.92 -17.31
N ALA A 68 -0.23 15.93 -16.20
CA ALA A 68 0.33 15.95 -14.87
C ALA A 68 0.12 14.59 -14.20
N ILE A 69 1.12 14.11 -13.49
CA ILE A 69 1.07 12.97 -12.58
C ILE A 69 1.13 13.51 -11.17
N ASP A 70 0.23 13.02 -10.31
CA ASP A 70 0.24 13.31 -8.88
C ASP A 70 1.44 12.61 -8.21
N LEU A 71 2.11 13.31 -7.30
CA LEU A 71 3.24 12.80 -6.53
C LEU A 71 2.88 12.35 -5.12
N SER A 72 1.59 12.37 -4.76
CA SER A 72 1.12 12.03 -3.40
C SER A 72 1.43 10.59 -2.96
N SER A 73 1.68 9.68 -3.89
CA SER A 73 1.92 8.26 -3.60
C SER A 73 3.32 7.92 -3.03
N GLY A 74 4.18 8.89 -2.77
CA GLY A 74 5.43 8.70 -2.03
C GLY A 74 6.53 7.85 -2.69
N GLN A 75 6.35 7.33 -3.91
CA GLN A 75 7.39 6.54 -4.57
C GLN A 75 8.52 7.44 -5.10
N PRO A 76 9.80 7.12 -4.80
CA PRO A 76 10.93 7.97 -5.20
C PRO A 76 11.22 7.92 -6.70
N ARG A 77 10.67 6.95 -7.42
CA ARG A 77 10.88 6.78 -8.87
C ARG A 77 9.57 6.61 -9.59
N ARG A 78 9.27 7.52 -10.53
CA ARG A 78 8.09 7.45 -11.41
C ARG A 78 8.48 6.86 -12.74
N ARG A 79 7.75 5.81 -13.15
CA ARG A 79 7.87 5.19 -14.47
C ARG A 79 6.64 5.51 -15.30
N TYR A 80 6.84 5.78 -16.58
CA TYR A 80 5.75 6.12 -17.48
C TYR A 80 6.12 5.83 -18.94
N SER A 81 5.09 5.74 -19.76
CA SER A 81 5.18 5.59 -21.21
C SER A 81 4.03 6.34 -21.88
N PHE A 82 4.16 6.58 -23.17
CA PHE A 82 3.13 7.27 -23.94
C PHE A 82 2.40 6.27 -24.83
N LYS A 83 1.06 6.23 -24.74
CA LYS A 83 0.19 5.47 -25.62
C LYS A 83 -0.47 6.43 -26.60
N LEU A 84 -0.12 6.32 -27.88
CA LEU A 84 -0.65 7.16 -28.95
C LEU A 84 -1.76 6.39 -29.66
N LEU A 85 -2.92 7.02 -29.83
CA LEU A 85 -4.13 6.42 -30.37
C LEU A 85 -4.59 7.12 -31.65
N TRP A 86 -4.81 6.33 -32.70
CA TRP A 86 -5.51 6.69 -33.93
C TRP A 86 -6.81 5.88 -34.06
N HIS A 87 -7.64 6.15 -35.02
CA HIS A 87 -8.88 5.39 -35.24
C HIS A 87 -8.63 3.90 -35.49
N ASP A 88 -7.57 3.58 -36.22
CA ASP A 88 -7.28 2.26 -36.75
C ASP A 88 -6.08 1.57 -36.07
N ARG A 89 -5.34 2.28 -35.23
CA ARG A 89 -4.11 1.76 -34.65
C ARG A 89 -3.73 2.45 -33.36
N GLN A 90 -2.84 1.79 -32.62
CA GLN A 90 -2.13 2.34 -31.45
C GLN A 90 -0.62 2.12 -31.59
N ARG A 91 0.15 2.95 -30.90
CA ARG A 91 1.59 2.84 -30.72
C ARG A 91 1.95 3.25 -29.31
N TRP A 92 3.03 2.66 -28.85
CA TRP A 92 3.67 3.06 -27.62
C TRP A 92 4.95 3.81 -27.95
N PHE A 93 5.28 4.82 -27.16
CA PHE A 93 6.54 5.55 -27.26
C PHE A 93 7.27 5.45 -25.93
N THR A 94 8.52 5.01 -25.99
CA THR A 94 9.44 4.70 -24.87
C THR A 94 10.82 5.28 -25.17
N PRO A 95 11.80 5.16 -24.27
CA PRO A 95 13.21 5.49 -24.57
C PRO A 95 13.78 4.78 -25.77
N GLN A 96 13.28 3.57 -26.12
CA GLN A 96 13.70 2.79 -27.27
C GLN A 96 13.00 3.20 -28.59
N GLY A 97 12.06 4.17 -28.50
CA GLY A 97 11.28 4.63 -29.65
C GLY A 97 9.88 4.05 -29.70
N PHE A 98 9.33 3.90 -30.91
CA PHE A 98 7.96 3.43 -31.12
C PHE A 98 7.85 1.90 -31.11
N SER A 99 6.87 1.37 -30.39
CA SER A 99 6.48 -0.05 -30.34
C SER A 99 5.01 -0.25 -30.64
N ARG A 100 4.65 -1.47 -31.12
CA ARG A 100 3.26 -1.94 -31.23
C ARG A 100 2.75 -2.54 -29.92
N MET A 101 3.67 -3.08 -29.11
CA MET A 101 3.36 -3.75 -27.85
C MET A 101 3.54 -2.80 -26.68
N PRO A 102 2.76 -2.98 -25.59
CA PRO A 102 3.01 -2.30 -24.34
C PRO A 102 4.44 -2.54 -23.86
N PRO A 103 5.15 -1.52 -23.35
CA PRO A 103 6.50 -1.70 -22.84
C PRO A 103 6.49 -2.45 -21.52
N ALA A 104 7.52 -3.29 -21.31
CA ALA A 104 7.84 -3.81 -20.00
C ALA A 104 8.27 -2.69 -19.05
N ARG A 105 8.20 -2.92 -17.73
CA ARG A 105 8.51 -1.91 -16.70
C ARG A 105 9.89 -1.25 -16.88
N LEU A 106 10.90 -2.02 -17.27
CA LEU A 106 12.27 -1.51 -17.46
C LEU A 106 12.45 -0.72 -18.77
N GLU A 107 11.54 -0.85 -19.72
CA GLU A 107 11.57 -0.13 -20.99
C GLU A 107 10.87 1.23 -20.94
N GLN A 108 10.26 1.58 -19.81
CA GLN A 108 9.55 2.85 -19.62
C GLN A 108 10.52 3.98 -19.31
N PHE A 109 10.11 5.23 -19.60
CA PHE A 109 10.79 6.39 -19.06
C PHE A 109 10.75 6.34 -17.53
N ALA A 110 11.82 6.81 -16.91
CA ALA A 110 11.90 6.89 -15.46
C ALA A 110 12.44 8.26 -15.04
N VAL A 111 11.83 8.86 -14.04
CA VAL A 111 12.31 10.08 -13.40
C VAL A 111 12.37 9.83 -11.89
N ASP A 112 13.50 10.19 -11.32
CA ASP A 112 13.63 10.18 -9.87
C ASP A 112 13.02 11.47 -9.33
N VAL A 113 12.09 11.34 -8.40
CA VAL A 113 11.48 12.43 -7.67
C VAL A 113 12.04 12.41 -6.25
N PRO A 114 12.32 13.56 -5.65
CA PRO A 114 12.68 13.61 -4.25
C PRO A 114 11.64 12.83 -3.43
N ASP A 115 12.12 12.10 -2.45
CA ASP A 115 11.23 11.41 -1.51
C ASP A 115 10.34 12.46 -0.84
N ILE A 116 9.04 12.43 -1.19
CA ILE A 116 8.01 13.28 -0.61
C ILE A 116 7.20 12.52 0.44
N GLY A 117 7.73 11.42 0.95
CA GLY A 117 7.16 10.70 2.07
C GLY A 117 6.79 11.66 3.22
N PRO A 118 5.92 11.26 4.13
CA PRO A 118 5.49 12.13 5.22
C PRO A 118 6.73 12.56 6.03
N GLN A 119 7.02 13.84 6.06
CA GLN A 119 8.23 14.40 6.71
C GLN A 119 8.39 13.92 8.16
N TRP A 120 7.26 13.67 8.84
CA TRP A 120 7.29 13.16 10.20
C TRP A 120 7.96 11.78 10.32
N ALA A 121 8.02 10.97 9.25
CA ALA A 121 8.58 9.63 9.29
C ALA A 121 10.11 9.62 9.21
N ALA A 122 10.73 10.65 8.63
CA ALA A 122 12.17 10.72 8.38
C ALA A 122 13.01 10.67 9.68
N ASP A 123 12.48 11.25 10.76
CA ASP A 123 13.19 11.36 12.05
C ASP A 123 12.70 10.35 13.09
N GLN A 124 11.99 9.29 12.66
CA GLN A 124 11.46 8.31 13.60
C GLN A 124 12.38 7.10 13.76
N ILE A 125 12.42 6.59 15.00
CA ILE A 125 12.95 5.27 15.32
C ILE A 125 11.75 4.34 15.46
N PHE A 126 11.53 3.51 14.44
CA PHE A 126 10.42 2.57 14.40
C PHE A 126 10.74 1.29 15.16
N TYR A 127 9.77 0.79 15.92
CA TYR A 127 9.79 -0.54 16.50
C TYR A 127 8.57 -1.32 16.01
N GLN A 128 8.83 -2.39 15.26
CA GLN A 128 7.77 -3.27 14.75
C GLN A 128 7.35 -4.26 15.85
N ILE A 129 6.06 -4.44 16.03
CA ILE A 129 5.48 -5.34 17.02
C ILE A 129 4.56 -6.35 16.36
N PHE A 130 4.78 -7.63 16.64
CA PHE A 130 3.82 -8.69 16.41
C PHE A 130 2.99 -8.84 17.70
N PRO A 131 1.72 -8.39 17.76
CA PRO A 131 0.99 -8.18 19.02
C PRO A 131 0.94 -9.43 19.91
N ASP A 132 0.58 -10.57 19.34
CA ASP A 132 0.48 -11.85 20.08
C ASP A 132 1.78 -12.28 20.78
N ARG A 133 2.93 -11.75 20.35
CA ARG A 133 4.27 -12.22 20.79
C ARG A 133 5.09 -11.17 21.55
N PHE A 134 4.52 -10.02 21.88
CA PHE A 134 5.28 -8.93 22.47
C PHE A 134 5.06 -8.76 23.96
N ALA A 135 3.81 -8.59 24.41
CA ALA A 135 3.46 -8.44 25.82
C ALA A 135 1.98 -8.79 26.03
N ARG A 136 1.68 -9.32 27.20
CA ARG A 136 0.34 -9.71 27.62
C ARG A 136 -0.03 -8.95 28.86
N SER A 137 -1.22 -8.34 28.90
CA SER A 137 -1.72 -7.56 30.03
C SER A 137 -2.38 -8.40 31.11
N LEU A 138 -3.05 -9.50 30.73
CA LEU A 138 -3.83 -10.35 31.63
C LEU A 138 -3.19 -11.72 31.80
N PRO A 139 -3.27 -12.34 33.01
CA PRO A 139 -3.01 -13.76 33.16
C PRO A 139 -3.98 -14.61 32.32
N ARG A 140 -3.54 -15.74 31.79
CA ARG A 140 -4.33 -16.62 30.91
C ARG A 140 -5.64 -17.13 31.56
N GLU A 141 -5.66 -17.28 32.89
CA GLU A 141 -6.83 -17.71 33.64
C GLU A 141 -8.00 -16.71 33.51
N ALA A 142 -7.68 -15.41 33.30
CA ALA A 142 -8.68 -14.38 33.03
C ALA A 142 -9.11 -14.34 31.55
N GLU A 143 -8.32 -14.93 30.66
CA GLU A 143 -8.60 -14.95 29.21
C GLU A 143 -9.61 -16.04 28.82
N GLN A 144 -9.71 -17.13 29.57
CA GLN A 144 -10.57 -18.27 29.22
C GLN A 144 -12.05 -17.90 29.11
N ASP A 145 -12.49 -16.84 29.82
CA ASP A 145 -13.88 -16.37 29.78
C ASP A 145 -14.16 -15.29 28.71
N HIS A 146 -13.13 -14.70 28.09
CA HIS A 146 -13.29 -13.50 27.27
C HIS A 146 -12.62 -13.53 25.89
N VAL A 147 -11.78 -14.52 25.60
CA VAL A 147 -11.05 -14.56 24.33
C VAL A 147 -11.71 -15.52 23.34
N TYR A 148 -12.33 -14.95 22.35
CA TYR A 148 -12.91 -15.68 21.22
C TYR A 148 -11.86 -15.91 20.15
N TYR A 149 -11.19 -17.07 20.18
CA TYR A 149 -10.38 -17.49 19.05
C TYR A 149 -11.32 -17.92 17.91
N HIS A 150 -11.22 -17.22 16.80
CA HIS A 150 -11.96 -17.58 15.61
C HIS A 150 -11.32 -18.80 14.96
N HIS A 151 -12.09 -19.89 14.86
CA HIS A 151 -11.68 -21.02 14.06
C HIS A 151 -11.77 -20.67 12.57
N ALA A 152 -10.67 -20.66 11.85
CA ALA A 152 -10.71 -20.98 10.44
C ALA A 152 -11.25 -22.41 10.32
N ALA A 153 -12.25 -22.64 9.46
CA ALA A 153 -12.90 -23.94 9.35
C ALA A 153 -11.85 -25.06 9.17
N GLY A 154 -11.74 -25.95 10.16
CA GLY A 154 -10.87 -27.11 10.13
C GLY A 154 -9.44 -26.93 10.66
N GLN A 155 -9.07 -25.78 11.22
CA GLN A 155 -7.76 -25.60 11.88
C GLN A 155 -7.90 -25.74 13.40
N GLU A 156 -7.04 -26.55 14.00
CA GLU A 156 -6.92 -26.65 15.45
C GLU A 156 -6.21 -25.41 15.99
N ILE A 157 -6.81 -24.74 16.99
CA ILE A 157 -6.19 -23.63 17.70
C ILE A 157 -5.30 -24.19 18.80
N ILE A 158 -4.04 -23.79 18.81
CA ILE A 158 -3.06 -24.17 19.80
C ILE A 158 -2.78 -22.93 20.69
N LEU A 159 -3.17 -23.03 21.95
CA LEU A 159 -2.84 -22.03 22.96
C LEU A 159 -1.56 -22.44 23.67
N ARG A 160 -0.59 -21.53 23.75
CA ARG A 160 0.67 -21.72 24.42
C ARG A 160 0.77 -20.84 25.65
N ASP A 161 1.44 -21.32 26.68
CA ASP A 161 1.81 -20.46 27.80
C ASP A 161 2.88 -19.48 27.39
N TRP A 162 2.91 -18.31 28.06
CA TRP A 162 3.82 -17.24 27.69
C TRP A 162 5.28 -17.63 27.74
N ASP A 163 5.65 -18.47 28.71
CA ASP A 163 7.02 -18.93 28.93
C ASP A 163 7.37 -20.21 28.15
N GLU A 164 6.44 -20.78 27.39
CA GLU A 164 6.75 -21.93 26.57
C GLU A 164 7.67 -21.56 25.39
N PRO A 165 8.64 -22.40 25.05
CA PRO A 165 9.55 -22.16 23.95
C PRO A 165 8.80 -22.17 22.62
N VAL A 166 9.19 -21.28 21.71
CA VAL A 166 8.67 -21.27 20.32
C VAL A 166 9.17 -22.54 19.62
N THR A 167 8.25 -23.34 19.11
CA THR A 167 8.54 -24.55 18.34
C THR A 167 8.48 -24.28 16.83
N ALA A 168 9.20 -25.08 16.04
CA ALA A 168 9.16 -24.99 14.57
C ALA A 168 7.77 -25.26 13.98
N GLN A 169 6.87 -25.91 14.73
CA GLN A 169 5.50 -26.21 14.35
C GLN A 169 4.50 -25.09 14.72
N ALA A 170 4.99 -23.98 15.29
CA ALA A 170 4.17 -22.82 15.58
C ALA A 170 3.67 -22.18 14.26
N GLY A 171 2.55 -22.64 13.76
CA GLY A 171 1.88 -22.12 12.56
C GLY A 171 0.95 -20.94 12.85
N GLY A 172 0.15 -20.56 11.86
CA GLY A 172 -0.82 -19.46 11.95
C GLY A 172 -1.92 -19.63 12.99
N SER A 173 -2.09 -20.84 13.54
CA SER A 173 -3.07 -21.18 14.58
C SER A 173 -2.50 -21.27 15.99
N THR A 174 -1.21 -20.91 16.21
CA THR A 174 -0.58 -20.94 17.53
C THR A 174 -0.54 -19.55 18.16
N PHE A 175 -1.15 -19.42 19.34
CA PHE A 175 -1.31 -18.15 20.06
C PHE A 175 -0.64 -18.19 21.41
N TYR A 176 0.02 -17.08 21.77
CA TYR A 176 0.67 -16.86 23.07
C TYR A 176 -0.07 -15.83 23.94
N GLY A 177 -1.06 -15.13 23.37
CA GLY A 177 -1.96 -14.26 24.11
C GLY A 177 -1.41 -12.86 24.38
N GLY A 178 -0.47 -12.36 23.59
CA GLY A 178 -0.10 -10.95 23.64
C GLY A 178 -1.24 -10.06 23.13
N ASP A 179 -1.37 -8.85 23.68
CA ASP A 179 -2.47 -7.94 23.44
C ASP A 179 -2.04 -6.46 23.40
N LEU A 180 -2.98 -5.55 23.02
CA LEU A 180 -2.69 -4.13 22.87
C LEU A 180 -2.54 -3.41 24.23
N ASP A 181 -3.17 -3.90 25.28
CA ASP A 181 -2.99 -3.37 26.62
C ASP A 181 -1.62 -3.73 27.17
N GLY A 182 -1.13 -4.95 26.92
CA GLY A 182 0.25 -5.36 27.23
C GLY A 182 1.28 -4.50 26.49
N ILE A 183 1.02 -4.16 25.21
CA ILE A 183 1.85 -3.20 24.49
C ILE A 183 1.82 -1.83 25.20
N SER A 184 0.66 -1.37 25.62
CA SER A 184 0.50 -0.10 26.36
C SER A 184 1.34 -0.08 27.64
N GLU A 185 1.37 -1.16 28.39
CA GLU A 185 2.17 -1.29 29.62
C GLU A 185 3.69 -1.22 29.36
N LYS A 186 4.12 -1.63 28.17
CA LYS A 186 5.54 -1.61 27.74
C LYS A 186 5.97 -0.29 27.08
N LEU A 187 5.07 0.67 26.85
CA LEU A 187 5.43 1.95 26.25
C LEU A 187 6.54 2.71 27.00
N PRO A 188 6.58 2.78 28.35
CA PRO A 188 7.67 3.44 29.06
C PRO A 188 9.04 2.79 28.77
N TYR A 189 9.09 1.47 28.68
CA TYR A 189 10.29 0.73 28.29
C TYR A 189 10.74 1.09 26.87
N LEU A 190 9.82 1.06 25.90
CA LEU A 190 10.10 1.42 24.50
C LEU A 190 10.56 2.88 24.36
N LYS A 191 9.93 3.79 25.09
CA LYS A 191 10.36 5.19 25.15
C LYS A 191 11.77 5.35 25.69
N LYS A 192 12.12 4.63 26.76
CA LYS A 192 13.48 4.62 27.33
C LYS A 192 14.51 4.05 26.35
N LEU A 193 14.10 3.09 25.51
CA LEU A 193 14.94 2.52 24.45
C LEU A 193 15.19 3.51 23.29
N GLY A 194 14.45 4.64 23.24
CA GLY A 194 14.55 5.65 22.19
C GLY A 194 13.57 5.49 21.04
N VAL A 195 12.61 4.55 21.14
CA VAL A 195 11.56 4.35 20.14
C VAL A 195 10.65 5.58 20.09
N THR A 196 10.37 6.06 18.88
CA THR A 196 9.50 7.23 18.65
C THR A 196 8.25 6.89 17.84
N ALA A 197 8.25 5.73 17.17
CA ALA A 197 7.12 5.23 16.41
C ALA A 197 6.95 3.71 16.57
N LEU A 198 5.72 3.27 16.74
CA LEU A 198 5.36 1.85 16.71
C LEU A 198 4.76 1.51 15.34
N TYR A 199 5.16 0.39 14.80
CA TYR A 199 4.49 -0.26 13.66
C TYR A 199 3.91 -1.59 14.15
N LEU A 200 2.58 -1.71 14.15
CA LEU A 200 1.92 -2.94 14.53
C LEU A 200 1.66 -3.81 13.30
N ASN A 201 2.03 -5.07 13.34
CA ASN A 201 1.48 -6.08 12.44
C ASN A 201 -0.04 -6.06 12.53
N PRO A 202 -0.78 -6.64 11.56
CA PRO A 202 -2.24 -6.50 11.49
C PRO A 202 -2.93 -6.80 12.82
N VAL A 203 -3.92 -5.98 13.17
CA VAL A 203 -4.67 -6.08 14.44
C VAL A 203 -6.16 -6.33 14.22
N PHE A 204 -6.62 -6.25 12.97
CA PHE A 204 -8.02 -6.43 12.65
C PHE A 204 -8.46 -7.88 12.77
N LYS A 205 -9.77 -8.08 12.97
CA LYS A 205 -10.35 -9.41 13.18
C LYS A 205 -9.98 -10.37 12.06
N ALA A 206 -9.37 -11.51 12.44
CA ALA A 206 -8.94 -12.55 11.52
C ALA A 206 -8.72 -13.87 12.27
N PRO A 207 -8.87 -15.03 11.61
CA PRO A 207 -8.74 -16.34 12.26
C PRO A 207 -7.31 -16.70 12.65
N SER A 208 -6.31 -16.26 11.88
CA SER A 208 -4.89 -16.56 12.16
C SER A 208 -4.27 -15.63 13.20
N VAL A 209 -3.19 -16.07 13.82
CA VAL A 209 -2.41 -15.26 14.77
C VAL A 209 -1.76 -14.03 14.10
N HIS A 210 -1.41 -14.14 12.83
CA HIS A 210 -0.76 -13.07 12.08
C HIS A 210 -1.73 -12.03 11.51
N LYS A 211 -3.03 -12.32 11.45
CA LYS A 211 -4.11 -11.43 11.01
C LYS A 211 -4.03 -10.92 9.55
N TYR A 212 -3.14 -11.51 8.71
CA TYR A 212 -3.09 -11.18 7.28
C TYR A 212 -4.25 -11.76 6.46
N ASP A 213 -5.05 -12.64 7.03
CA ASP A 213 -6.29 -13.19 6.51
C ASP A 213 -7.51 -12.45 7.08
N THR A 214 -7.52 -11.12 6.97
CA THR A 214 -8.51 -10.22 7.58
C THR A 214 -9.95 -10.62 7.20
N GLU A 215 -10.77 -10.83 8.23
CA GLU A 215 -12.20 -11.16 8.13
C GLU A 215 -13.08 -9.90 8.28
N ASP A 216 -12.65 -8.93 9.05
CA ASP A 216 -13.35 -7.66 9.26
C ASP A 216 -12.35 -6.51 9.47
N TYR A 217 -12.33 -5.56 8.52
CA TYR A 217 -11.45 -4.37 8.56
C TYR A 217 -11.95 -3.25 9.49
N ARG A 218 -13.16 -3.38 10.06
CA ARG A 218 -13.79 -2.32 10.85
C ARG A 218 -13.56 -2.48 12.34
N HIS A 219 -13.22 -3.70 12.79
CA HIS A 219 -13.07 -4.02 14.20
C HIS A 219 -11.72 -4.66 14.47
N VAL A 220 -11.10 -4.21 15.55
CA VAL A 220 -9.92 -4.86 16.11
C VAL A 220 -10.29 -6.22 16.66
N ASP A 221 -9.42 -7.20 16.49
CA ASP A 221 -9.65 -8.55 16.99
C ASP A 221 -9.88 -8.53 18.51
N PRO A 222 -10.96 -9.17 19.00
CA PRO A 222 -11.21 -9.29 20.43
C PRO A 222 -10.04 -9.92 21.20
N GLN A 223 -9.26 -10.80 20.56
CA GLN A 223 -8.04 -11.38 21.12
C GLN A 223 -7.03 -10.30 21.55
N PHE A 224 -6.98 -9.20 20.86
CA PHE A 224 -6.09 -8.07 21.16
C PHE A 224 -6.74 -7.01 22.08
N GLY A 225 -7.94 -7.29 22.64
CA GLY A 225 -8.70 -6.39 23.49
C GLY A 225 -9.69 -5.48 22.74
N GLY A 226 -9.89 -5.74 21.43
CA GLY A 226 -10.87 -5.02 20.60
C GLY A 226 -10.59 -3.55 20.40
N ASP A 227 -11.58 -2.83 19.88
CA ASP A 227 -11.46 -1.40 19.53
C ASP A 227 -11.10 -0.51 20.75
N GLY A 228 -11.59 -0.88 21.93
CA GLY A 228 -11.31 -0.15 23.17
C GLY A 228 -9.81 -0.18 23.53
N ALA A 229 -9.15 -1.32 23.35
CA ALA A 229 -7.71 -1.46 23.61
C ALA A 229 -6.88 -0.64 22.62
N LEU A 230 -7.28 -0.61 21.34
CA LEU A 230 -6.61 0.23 20.33
C LEU A 230 -6.76 1.73 20.67
N LEU A 231 -7.92 2.17 21.12
CA LEU A 231 -8.13 3.55 21.53
C LEU A 231 -7.26 3.92 22.73
N ARG A 232 -7.12 3.03 23.72
CA ARG A 232 -6.24 3.23 24.87
C ARG A 232 -4.77 3.30 24.44
N LEU A 233 -4.33 2.36 23.60
CA LEU A 233 -2.96 2.36 23.07
C LEU A 233 -2.64 3.65 22.31
N ARG A 234 -3.56 4.09 21.42
CA ARG A 234 -3.42 5.36 20.70
C ARG A 234 -3.28 6.54 21.65
N HIS A 235 -4.14 6.61 22.69
CA HIS A 235 -4.06 7.67 23.69
C HIS A 235 -2.71 7.64 24.41
N ASN A 236 -2.27 6.49 24.89
CA ASN A 236 -1.04 6.32 25.64
C ASN A 236 0.21 6.64 24.80
N THR A 237 0.25 6.22 23.52
CA THR A 237 1.33 6.59 22.60
C THR A 237 1.38 8.10 22.38
N GLN A 238 0.22 8.74 22.21
CA GLN A 238 0.12 10.19 22.05
C GLN A 238 0.64 10.96 23.28
N GLN A 239 0.31 10.52 24.48
CA GLN A 239 0.80 11.12 25.73
C GLN A 239 2.33 11.07 25.85
N LEU A 240 2.96 10.04 25.30
CA LEU A 240 4.41 9.88 25.26
C LEU A 240 5.07 10.52 24.04
N GLY A 241 4.31 11.21 23.18
CA GLY A 241 4.82 11.80 21.95
C GLY A 241 5.29 10.75 20.92
N MET A 242 4.78 9.52 21.00
CA MET A 242 5.09 8.44 20.07
C MET A 242 4.05 8.36 18.96
N ARG A 243 4.46 7.95 17.77
CA ARG A 243 3.57 7.70 16.63
C ARG A 243 3.11 6.24 16.65
N LEU A 244 1.90 6.01 16.14
CA LEU A 244 1.35 4.66 15.95
C LEU A 244 0.99 4.46 14.48
N VAL A 245 1.52 3.40 13.87
CA VAL A 245 1.25 2.96 12.51
C VAL A 245 0.68 1.56 12.58
N LEU A 246 -0.40 1.32 11.85
CA LEU A 246 -1.06 0.03 11.74
C LEU A 246 -0.80 -0.56 10.36
N ASP A 247 -0.60 -1.87 10.31
CA ASP A 247 -0.56 -2.63 9.06
C ASP A 247 -1.96 -2.68 8.44
N GLY A 248 -2.09 -2.24 7.20
CA GLY A 248 -3.32 -2.29 6.42
C GLY A 248 -3.26 -3.37 5.35
N VAL A 249 -3.91 -4.50 5.56
CA VAL A 249 -3.94 -5.62 4.61
C VAL A 249 -4.96 -5.34 3.50
N PHE A 250 -4.64 -4.39 2.60
CA PHE A 250 -5.58 -3.95 1.54
C PHE A 250 -5.38 -4.67 0.20
N ASN A 251 -4.35 -5.50 0.07
CA ASN A 251 -4.09 -6.25 -1.16
C ASN A 251 -5.08 -7.42 -1.36
N HIS A 252 -5.57 -8.01 -0.28
CA HIS A 252 -6.50 -9.13 -0.28
C HIS A 252 -7.31 -9.15 1.03
N SER A 253 -8.41 -9.90 1.05
CA SER A 253 -9.14 -10.25 2.27
C SER A 253 -8.91 -11.72 2.64
N GLY A 254 -9.26 -12.10 3.86
CA GLY A 254 -9.40 -13.49 4.24
C GLY A 254 -10.51 -14.19 3.44
N ASP A 255 -10.42 -15.50 3.32
CA ASP A 255 -11.41 -16.30 2.61
C ASP A 255 -12.77 -16.37 3.33
N SER A 256 -12.79 -16.11 4.64
CA SER A 256 -13.97 -15.98 5.47
C SER A 256 -14.60 -14.59 5.49
N HIS A 257 -13.93 -13.59 4.86
CA HIS A 257 -14.47 -12.23 4.76
C HIS A 257 -15.77 -12.21 3.96
N ALA A 258 -16.74 -11.40 4.38
CA ALA A 258 -18.06 -11.31 3.74
C ALA A 258 -18.01 -10.95 2.24
N TRP A 259 -16.95 -10.31 1.77
CA TRP A 259 -16.76 -10.00 0.34
C TRP A 259 -16.42 -11.23 -0.50
N PHE A 260 -15.71 -12.22 0.07
CA PHE A 260 -15.35 -13.46 -0.62
C PHE A 260 -16.31 -14.59 -0.25
N ASP A 261 -16.59 -14.78 1.05
CA ASP A 261 -17.54 -15.75 1.64
C ASP A 261 -17.37 -17.18 1.12
N ARG A 262 -16.13 -17.69 1.15
CA ARG A 262 -15.80 -19.05 0.71
C ARG A 262 -16.67 -20.12 1.36
N HIS A 263 -17.09 -19.90 2.61
CA HIS A 263 -17.82 -20.86 3.42
C HIS A 263 -19.33 -20.68 3.38
N ASN A 264 -19.83 -19.80 2.51
CA ASN A 264 -21.27 -19.60 2.27
C ASN A 264 -22.04 -19.22 3.54
N ARG A 265 -21.48 -18.35 4.37
CA ARG A 265 -22.07 -17.91 5.66
C ARG A 265 -23.01 -16.72 5.52
N GLY A 266 -22.94 -16.02 4.42
CA GLY A 266 -23.74 -14.83 4.11
C GLY A 266 -24.44 -14.92 2.77
N THR A 267 -24.99 -13.80 2.31
CA THR A 267 -25.59 -13.65 0.99
C THR A 267 -24.85 -12.56 0.22
N GLY A 268 -24.28 -12.89 -0.94
CA GLY A 268 -23.70 -11.88 -1.85
C GLY A 268 -22.19 -11.74 -1.84
N GLY A 269 -21.43 -12.69 -1.31
CA GLY A 269 -19.98 -12.75 -1.48
C GLY A 269 -19.57 -13.19 -2.90
N ALA A 270 -18.31 -13.03 -3.25
CA ALA A 270 -17.80 -13.35 -4.59
C ALA A 270 -17.96 -14.82 -4.99
N CYS A 271 -18.05 -15.73 -4.01
CA CYS A 271 -18.31 -17.15 -4.25
C CYS A 271 -19.77 -17.48 -4.66
N HIS A 272 -20.66 -16.49 -4.63
CA HIS A 272 -22.06 -16.63 -5.03
C HIS A 272 -22.36 -16.09 -6.43
N ASN A 273 -21.39 -15.46 -7.10
CA ASN A 273 -21.57 -14.84 -8.42
C ASN A 273 -20.96 -15.69 -9.52
#